data_e14b2038bc13ecdc4034b3a88fdb9b39
#
_entry.id   e14b2038bc13ecdc4034b3a88fdb9b39
#
_cell.length_a   1.000
_cell.length_b   1.000
_cell.length_c   1.000
_cell.angle_alpha   90.00
_cell.angle_beta   90.00
_cell.angle_gamma   90.00
#
_symmetry.space_group_name_H-M   'P 1'
#
loop_
_entity.id
_entity.type
_entity.pdbx_description
1 polymer ?
#
loop_
_entity_poly.entity_id
_entity_poly.type
_entity_poly.pdbx_seq_one_letter_code
_entity_poly.pdbx_strand_id
1 'polypeptide(L)'
;KTLIALYSASAATPTPAPTIAPVNTPSAASVIASASALHRGDNGTAVKAMQQRLIDLGYLTSGSADGIFGVKTYQALRDFQLANALYVDGVAGKNTIASLNSSSATGKNTARPNTTATPTPNISNDIGTTTKVSAENVVYEYWYSTVRSACRQYPYATVYDYSTGISWQVHMFSYGKHAEAEPLTAADTAKLEQAFGGNTWTPKAVWVIFADGTVRMATTHSMPHEVQHITDNNFPGHLCIHFPRTQAQVTAIGPYAMSHQQTVEKGWAETQAMIAN
;
A
#
# COMPACT_ATOMS: atom_id res chain seq x y z
N LYS A 1 65.20 -66.79 -29.46
CA LYS A 1 65.55 -65.69 -28.56
C LYS A 1 64.72 -64.48 -29.00
N THR A 2 63.62 -64.21 -28.28
CA THR A 2 62.67 -63.11 -28.60
C THR A 2 63.04 -61.95 -27.74
N LEU A 3 63.39 -60.82 -28.29
CA LEU A 3 63.60 -59.58 -27.61
C LEU A 3 62.25 -58.87 -27.45
N ILE A 4 61.84 -58.65 -26.21
CA ILE A 4 60.69 -57.81 -25.87
C ILE A 4 61.22 -56.41 -25.69
N ALA A 5 60.81 -55.48 -26.55
CA ALA A 5 61.07 -54.05 -26.39
C ALA A 5 60.07 -53.43 -25.36
N LEU A 6 60.60 -52.90 -24.26
CA LEU A 6 59.83 -52.14 -23.29
C LEU A 6 59.59 -50.73 -23.82
N TYR A 7 58.35 -50.42 -24.08
CA TYR A 7 57.88 -49.06 -24.43
C TYR A 7 57.62 -48.26 -23.17
N SER A 8 58.45 -47.31 -22.85
CA SER A 8 58.25 -46.37 -21.77
C SER A 8 57.29 -45.25 -22.23
N ALA A 9 56.08 -45.32 -21.81
CA ALA A 9 55.15 -44.23 -22.04
C ALA A 9 55.48 -43.10 -21.07
N SER A 10 55.93 -41.93 -21.58
CA SER A 10 56.08 -40.70 -20.83
C SER A 10 54.70 -40.16 -20.54
N ALA A 11 54.33 -40.04 -19.22
CA ALA A 11 53.12 -39.45 -18.78
C ALA A 11 53.21 -37.93 -19.01
N ALA A 12 52.37 -37.41 -19.86
CA ALA A 12 52.17 -35.96 -20.03
C ALA A 12 51.53 -35.37 -18.77
N THR A 13 52.19 -34.40 -18.20
CA THR A 13 51.68 -33.61 -17.04
C THR A 13 50.41 -32.86 -17.48
N PRO A 14 49.28 -32.98 -16.79
CA PRO A 14 48.07 -32.25 -17.18
C PRO A 14 48.31 -30.71 -16.99
N THR A 15 48.07 -29.97 -18.05
CA THR A 15 48.05 -28.50 -18.01
C THR A 15 46.94 -28.05 -17.02
N PRO A 16 47.23 -27.16 -16.05
CA PRO A 16 46.20 -26.68 -15.13
C PRO A 16 45.14 -25.93 -15.93
N ALA A 17 43.86 -26.29 -15.67
CA ALA A 17 42.72 -25.58 -16.24
C ALA A 17 42.74 -24.08 -15.82
N PRO A 18 42.33 -23.14 -16.69
CA PRO A 18 42.31 -21.74 -16.36
C PRO A 18 41.40 -21.53 -15.17
N THR A 19 41.95 -21.02 -14.08
CA THR A 19 41.20 -20.57 -12.91
C THR A 19 40.38 -19.36 -13.36
N ILE A 20 39.07 -19.54 -13.52
CA ILE A 20 38.15 -18.46 -13.77
C ILE A 20 38.10 -17.65 -12.47
N ALA A 21 38.57 -16.40 -12.53
CA ALA A 21 38.42 -15.47 -11.42
C ALA A 21 36.92 -15.36 -11.03
N PRO A 22 36.56 -15.29 -9.76
CA PRO A 22 35.17 -15.17 -9.36
C PRO A 22 34.57 -13.90 -9.99
N VAL A 23 33.62 -14.10 -10.90
CA VAL A 23 32.81 -12.99 -11.40
C VAL A 23 32.06 -12.45 -10.18
N ASN A 24 32.39 -11.24 -9.78
CA ASN A 24 31.66 -10.50 -8.74
C ASN A 24 30.25 -10.21 -9.25
N THR A 25 29.36 -11.20 -9.17
CA THR A 25 27.95 -10.98 -9.40
C THR A 25 27.42 -10.13 -8.23
N PRO A 26 26.86 -8.94 -8.49
CA PRO A 26 26.35 -8.11 -7.42
C PRO A 26 25.31 -8.90 -6.62
N SER A 27 25.34 -8.78 -5.29
CA SER A 27 24.35 -9.45 -4.45
C SER A 27 22.96 -8.91 -4.74
N ALA A 28 21.91 -9.71 -4.51
CA ALA A 28 20.52 -9.27 -4.69
C ALA A 28 20.26 -7.95 -3.92
N ALA A 29 20.82 -7.81 -2.73
CA ALA A 29 20.72 -6.59 -1.93
C ALA A 29 21.33 -5.35 -2.61
N SER A 30 22.48 -5.49 -3.28
CA SER A 30 23.13 -4.36 -3.99
C SER A 30 22.35 -3.98 -5.26
N VAL A 31 21.76 -4.96 -5.95
CA VAL A 31 20.92 -4.74 -7.14
C VAL A 31 19.64 -4.02 -6.78
N ILE A 32 18.97 -4.41 -5.69
CA ILE A 32 17.77 -3.73 -5.22
C ILE A 32 18.11 -2.32 -4.72
N ALA A 33 19.23 -2.14 -4.00
CA ALA A 33 19.63 -0.85 -3.44
C ALA A 33 19.93 0.20 -4.51
N SER A 34 20.28 -0.19 -5.73
CA SER A 34 20.52 0.73 -6.86
C SER A 34 19.26 1.16 -7.59
N ALA A 35 18.10 0.55 -7.30
CA ALA A 35 16.84 0.93 -7.91
C ALA A 35 16.28 2.22 -7.29
N SER A 36 15.72 3.12 -8.11
CA SER A 36 15.10 4.37 -7.64
C SER A 36 13.79 4.09 -6.88
N ALA A 37 12.92 3.30 -7.44
CA ALA A 37 11.73 2.69 -6.88
C ALA A 37 11.24 1.62 -7.87
N LEU A 38 10.54 0.59 -7.37
CA LEU A 38 9.95 -0.45 -8.22
C LEU A 38 8.44 -0.45 -8.04
N HIS A 39 7.71 -0.50 -9.17
CA HIS A 39 6.26 -0.39 -9.23
C HIS A 39 5.67 -1.57 -9.99
N ARG A 40 4.39 -1.81 -9.80
CA ARG A 40 3.66 -2.77 -10.63
C ARG A 40 3.74 -2.37 -12.10
N GLY A 41 4.11 -3.32 -12.95
CA GLY A 41 4.39 -3.13 -14.39
C GLY A 41 5.87 -3.05 -14.73
N ASP A 42 6.75 -2.78 -13.77
CA ASP A 42 8.19 -2.80 -13.97
C ASP A 42 8.69 -4.23 -14.25
N ASN A 43 9.84 -4.33 -14.93
CA ASN A 43 10.52 -5.58 -15.17
C ASN A 43 12.04 -5.42 -15.13
N GLY A 44 12.74 -6.54 -15.01
CA GLY A 44 14.20 -6.61 -15.07
C GLY A 44 14.86 -7.18 -13.82
N THR A 45 16.18 -7.03 -13.74
CA THR A 45 17.03 -7.65 -12.71
C THR A 45 16.72 -7.16 -11.30
N ALA A 46 16.37 -5.87 -11.12
CA ALA A 46 16.02 -5.31 -9.84
C ALA A 46 14.70 -5.89 -9.31
N VAL A 47 13.69 -6.04 -10.19
CA VAL A 47 12.42 -6.72 -9.86
C VAL A 47 12.68 -8.17 -9.47
N LYS A 48 13.48 -8.90 -10.28
CA LYS A 48 13.83 -10.29 -9.99
C LYS A 48 14.55 -10.45 -8.64
N ALA A 49 15.49 -9.56 -8.33
CA ALA A 49 16.20 -9.54 -7.06
C ALA A 49 15.26 -9.28 -5.88
N MET A 50 14.32 -8.35 -6.02
CA MET A 50 13.28 -8.07 -5.04
C MET A 50 12.36 -9.28 -4.84
N GLN A 51 11.91 -9.91 -5.92
CA GLN A 51 11.09 -11.14 -5.86
C GLN A 51 11.83 -12.26 -5.13
N GLN A 52 13.12 -12.47 -5.43
CA GLN A 52 13.93 -13.46 -4.72
C GLN A 52 13.97 -13.15 -3.22
N ARG A 53 14.17 -11.91 -2.84
CA ARG A 53 14.16 -11.53 -1.43
C ARG A 53 12.79 -11.75 -0.76
N LEU A 54 11.69 -11.48 -1.46
CA LEU A 54 10.34 -11.80 -0.98
C LEU A 54 10.10 -13.32 -0.85
N ILE A 55 10.71 -14.14 -1.73
CA ILE A 55 10.71 -15.62 -1.59
C ILE A 55 11.49 -16.03 -0.35
N ASP A 56 12.70 -15.51 -0.15
CA ASP A 56 13.55 -15.83 1.01
C ASP A 56 12.87 -15.47 2.34
N LEU A 57 12.04 -14.42 2.33
CA LEU A 57 11.23 -13.99 3.46
C LEU A 57 9.86 -14.71 3.56
N GLY A 58 9.53 -15.57 2.61
CA GLY A 58 8.30 -16.37 2.60
C GLY A 58 7.04 -15.66 2.10
N TYR A 59 7.16 -14.47 1.52
CA TYR A 59 6.01 -13.72 0.96
C TYR A 59 5.65 -14.14 -0.48
N LEU A 60 6.61 -14.69 -1.23
CA LEU A 60 6.37 -15.26 -2.55
C LEU A 60 6.71 -16.75 -2.54
N THR A 61 6.07 -17.49 -3.44
CA THR A 61 6.34 -18.92 -3.65
C THR A 61 7.69 -19.11 -4.37
N SER A 62 8.44 -20.14 -4.00
CA SER A 62 9.68 -20.51 -4.69
C SER A 62 9.45 -20.64 -6.20
N GLY A 63 10.39 -20.14 -6.99
CA GLY A 63 10.30 -20.13 -8.45
C GLY A 63 9.51 -18.95 -9.07
N SER A 64 8.94 -18.05 -8.27
CA SER A 64 8.17 -16.89 -8.75
C SER A 64 9.01 -15.65 -9.09
N ALA A 65 10.35 -15.74 -9.04
CA ALA A 65 11.24 -14.65 -9.39
C ALA A 65 11.45 -14.59 -10.92
N ASP A 66 10.42 -14.19 -11.64
CA ASP A 66 10.39 -14.07 -13.11
C ASP A 66 10.93 -12.73 -13.63
N GLY A 67 11.14 -11.77 -12.74
CA GLY A 67 11.58 -10.42 -13.08
C GLY A 67 10.46 -9.51 -13.58
N ILE A 68 9.19 -9.90 -13.45
CA ILE A 68 8.03 -9.11 -13.85
C ILE A 68 7.25 -8.71 -12.60
N PHE A 69 7.10 -7.42 -12.34
CA PHE A 69 6.33 -6.92 -11.20
C PHE A 69 4.83 -7.00 -11.50
N GLY A 70 4.29 -8.21 -11.46
CA GLY A 70 2.88 -8.53 -11.65
C GLY A 70 2.06 -8.41 -10.36
N VAL A 71 0.79 -8.83 -10.44
CA VAL A 71 -0.15 -8.80 -9.30
C VAL A 71 0.35 -9.58 -8.08
N LYS A 72 0.92 -10.78 -8.28
CA LYS A 72 1.44 -11.62 -7.18
C LYS A 72 2.60 -10.93 -6.45
N THR A 73 3.53 -10.32 -7.19
CA THR A 73 4.64 -9.55 -6.63
C THR A 73 4.15 -8.34 -5.86
N TYR A 74 3.15 -7.64 -6.39
CA TYR A 74 2.51 -6.49 -5.74
C TYR A 74 1.88 -6.88 -4.39
N GLN A 75 1.12 -7.97 -4.35
CA GLN A 75 0.50 -8.45 -3.12
C GLN A 75 1.54 -8.89 -2.09
N ALA A 76 2.55 -9.65 -2.52
CA ALA A 76 3.64 -10.10 -1.65
C ALA A 76 4.42 -8.93 -1.04
N LEU A 77 4.68 -7.89 -1.83
CA LEU A 77 5.35 -6.68 -1.35
C LEU A 77 4.50 -5.93 -0.33
N ARG A 78 3.19 -5.85 -0.53
CA ARG A 78 2.27 -5.25 0.45
C ARG A 78 2.23 -6.05 1.77
N ASP A 79 2.15 -7.39 1.67
CA ASP A 79 2.22 -8.25 2.86
C ASP A 79 3.54 -8.04 3.63
N PHE A 80 4.65 -7.91 2.90
CA PHE A 80 5.95 -7.58 3.48
C PHE A 80 5.94 -6.20 4.16
N GLN A 81 5.45 -5.19 3.47
CA GLN A 81 5.36 -3.81 4.00
C GLN A 81 4.54 -3.79 5.29
N LEU A 82 3.39 -4.48 5.30
CA LEU A 82 2.52 -4.59 6.46
C LEU A 82 3.24 -5.27 7.64
N ALA A 83 3.89 -6.42 7.41
CA ALA A 83 4.59 -7.17 8.46
C ALA A 83 5.79 -6.43 9.04
N ASN A 84 6.37 -5.49 8.29
CA ASN A 84 7.53 -4.70 8.69
C ASN A 84 7.19 -3.25 9.09
N ALA A 85 5.90 -2.95 9.36
CA ALA A 85 5.41 -1.65 9.77
C ALA A 85 5.80 -0.52 8.80
N LEU A 86 5.86 -0.83 7.50
CA LEU A 86 6.13 0.12 6.43
C LEU A 86 4.82 0.66 5.84
N TYR A 87 4.94 1.72 5.08
CA TYR A 87 3.83 2.23 4.28
C TYR A 87 3.41 1.19 3.23
N VAL A 88 2.13 0.76 3.23
CA VAL A 88 1.62 -0.37 2.45
C VAL A 88 1.06 0.09 1.11
N ASP A 89 1.93 0.59 0.22
CA ASP A 89 1.57 1.11 -1.10
C ASP A 89 1.84 0.12 -2.25
N GLY A 90 2.52 -0.98 -1.95
CA GLY A 90 2.95 -1.93 -2.98
C GLY A 90 4.04 -1.37 -3.91
N VAL A 91 4.72 -0.31 -3.48
CA VAL A 91 5.88 0.29 -4.16
C VAL A 91 7.14 -0.01 -3.36
N ALA A 92 8.14 -0.59 -4.01
CA ALA A 92 9.45 -0.74 -3.38
C ALA A 92 10.23 0.57 -3.44
N GLY A 93 9.81 1.56 -2.65
CA GLY A 93 10.52 2.82 -2.45
C GLY A 93 11.70 2.67 -1.50
N LYS A 94 12.40 3.77 -1.24
CA LYS A 94 13.65 3.80 -0.43
C LYS A 94 13.53 3.05 0.90
N ASN A 95 12.46 3.28 1.67
CA ASN A 95 12.28 2.67 2.98
C ASN A 95 11.98 1.16 2.86
N THR A 96 11.18 0.77 1.88
CA THR A 96 10.86 -0.63 1.59
C THR A 96 12.11 -1.38 1.13
N ILE A 97 12.91 -0.78 0.25
CA ILE A 97 14.20 -1.35 -0.20
C ILE A 97 15.17 -1.52 0.97
N ALA A 98 15.29 -0.52 1.83
CA ALA A 98 16.15 -0.59 3.02
C ALA A 98 15.70 -1.72 3.95
N SER A 99 14.41 -1.86 4.19
CA SER A 99 13.84 -2.93 5.01
C SER A 99 14.02 -4.31 4.38
N LEU A 100 13.79 -4.47 3.08
CA LEU A 100 14.05 -5.72 2.35
C LEU A 100 15.52 -6.18 2.48
N ASN A 101 16.46 -5.25 2.49
CA ASN A 101 17.88 -5.54 2.61
C ASN A 101 18.34 -5.71 4.06
N SER A 102 17.47 -5.43 5.04
CA SER A 102 17.82 -5.56 6.46
C SER A 102 17.87 -7.03 6.89
N SER A 103 18.79 -7.35 7.79
CA SER A 103 18.83 -8.64 8.49
C SER A 103 17.69 -8.77 9.51
N SER A 104 17.07 -7.66 9.93
CA SER A 104 15.91 -7.62 10.82
C SER A 104 14.57 -7.65 10.09
N ALA A 105 14.55 -7.83 8.76
CA ALA A 105 13.32 -7.96 7.99
C ALA A 105 12.47 -9.12 8.51
N THR A 106 11.23 -8.84 8.89
CA THR A 106 10.27 -9.86 9.36
C THR A 106 9.85 -10.74 8.19
N GLY A 107 10.10 -12.06 8.30
CA GLY A 107 9.60 -13.05 7.35
C GLY A 107 8.15 -13.44 7.64
N LYS A 108 7.42 -13.91 6.64
CA LYS A 108 6.00 -14.29 6.75
C LYS A 108 5.76 -15.42 7.76
N ASN A 109 6.73 -16.33 7.92
CA ASN A 109 6.64 -17.52 8.80
C ASN A 109 7.45 -17.40 10.09
N THR A 110 8.07 -16.28 10.39
CA THR A 110 8.67 -16.07 11.71
C THR A 110 7.54 -15.91 12.71
N ALA A 111 7.46 -16.85 13.68
CA ALA A 111 6.55 -16.72 14.80
C ALA A 111 6.81 -15.36 15.46
N ARG A 112 5.91 -14.42 15.25
CA ARG A 112 5.89 -13.13 15.92
C ARG A 112 5.84 -13.43 17.42
N PRO A 113 6.64 -12.76 18.27
CA PRO A 113 6.39 -12.81 19.71
C PRO A 113 4.93 -12.44 19.92
N ASN A 114 4.23 -13.28 20.66
CA ASN A 114 2.79 -13.26 20.86
C ASN A 114 2.33 -11.88 21.38
N THR A 115 2.10 -10.94 20.47
CA THR A 115 1.29 -9.75 20.73
C THR A 115 0.07 -9.88 19.84
N THR A 116 -1.04 -10.19 20.47
CA THR A 116 -2.38 -10.31 19.91
C THR A 116 -2.76 -9.02 19.20
N ALA A 117 -2.48 -8.91 17.93
CA ALA A 117 -3.13 -8.09 16.93
C ALA A 117 -2.32 -8.22 15.63
N THR A 118 -2.97 -8.56 14.53
CA THR A 118 -2.52 -8.21 13.17
C THR A 118 -2.02 -6.77 13.24
N PRO A 119 -0.79 -6.42 12.78
CA PRO A 119 -0.50 -5.03 12.55
C PRO A 119 -1.30 -4.61 11.32
N THR A 120 -2.51 -4.23 11.52
CA THR A 120 -3.07 -3.06 10.87
C THR A 120 -1.91 -2.07 10.82
N PRO A 121 -1.57 -1.40 9.68
CA PRO A 121 -0.71 -0.26 9.76
C PRO A 121 -1.25 0.48 10.96
N ASN A 122 -0.48 0.48 12.04
CA ASN A 122 -0.88 1.12 13.24
C ASN A 122 -0.84 2.62 12.96
N ILE A 123 -1.86 3.09 12.26
CA ILE A 123 -2.54 4.24 12.75
C ILE A 123 -3.26 3.63 13.93
N SER A 124 -2.53 3.38 15.01
CA SER A 124 -3.11 3.07 16.28
C SER A 124 -4.20 4.09 16.52
N ASN A 125 -5.25 3.72 17.21
CA ASN A 125 -5.97 4.64 18.08
C ASN A 125 -4.99 5.36 19.03
N ASP A 126 -3.70 5.04 18.98
CA ASP A 126 -2.46 5.72 19.12
C ASP A 126 -1.95 6.11 17.71
N ILE A 127 -2.50 7.16 17.13
CA ILE A 127 -1.69 8.15 16.43
C ILE A 127 -0.69 8.54 17.50
N GLY A 128 0.47 7.87 17.45
CA GLY A 128 1.53 8.03 18.43
C GLY A 128 1.75 9.50 18.65
N THR A 129 1.54 9.95 19.91
CA THR A 129 1.57 11.33 20.35
C THR A 129 0.61 12.27 19.62
N THR A 130 -0.72 12.21 20.03
CA THR A 130 -1.50 13.43 20.26
C THR A 130 -1.82 14.35 19.07
N THR A 131 -2.07 13.86 17.87
CA THR A 131 -3.03 14.61 17.07
C THR A 131 -4.43 14.10 17.47
N LYS A 132 -4.95 14.63 18.56
CA LYS A 132 -6.36 14.49 18.93
C LYS A 132 -7.12 14.89 17.67
N VAL A 133 -7.82 13.95 17.00
CA VAL A 133 -8.67 14.28 15.86
C VAL A 133 -9.72 15.25 16.39
N SER A 134 -9.50 16.52 16.14
CA SER A 134 -10.30 17.63 16.64
C SER A 134 -10.87 18.38 15.45
N ALA A 135 -12.07 18.90 15.58
CA ALA A 135 -12.69 19.75 14.58
C ALA A 135 -11.78 20.92 14.16
N GLU A 136 -10.96 21.44 15.09
CA GLU A 136 -10.00 22.53 14.84
C GLU A 136 -8.94 22.21 13.80
N ASN A 137 -8.61 20.91 13.64
CA ASN A 137 -7.58 20.46 12.70
C ASN A 137 -8.14 20.11 11.31
N VAL A 138 -9.46 20.17 11.15
CA VAL A 138 -10.10 19.84 9.88
C VAL A 138 -10.01 21.02 8.92
N VAL A 139 -9.50 20.74 7.70
CA VAL A 139 -9.42 21.76 6.65
C VAL A 139 -10.44 21.48 5.53
N TYR A 140 -10.97 22.57 4.95
CA TYR A 140 -11.87 22.54 3.80
C TYR A 140 -11.07 22.84 2.52
N GLU A 141 -10.58 21.80 1.87
CA GLU A 141 -9.73 21.93 0.69
C GLU A 141 -10.38 21.33 -0.55
N TYR A 142 -10.20 22.01 -1.69
CA TYR A 142 -10.84 21.64 -2.94
C TYR A 142 -10.12 20.50 -3.67
N TRP A 143 -10.91 19.58 -4.24
CA TRP A 143 -10.45 18.39 -4.94
C TRP A 143 -9.37 18.66 -5.98
N TYR A 144 -9.66 19.55 -6.93
CA TYR A 144 -8.77 19.77 -8.08
C TYR A 144 -7.54 20.62 -7.79
N SER A 145 -7.60 21.49 -6.79
CA SER A 145 -6.46 22.36 -6.43
C SER A 145 -5.45 21.70 -5.52
N THR A 146 -5.90 20.92 -4.54
CA THR A 146 -5.04 20.43 -3.45
C THR A 146 -5.20 18.93 -3.23
N VAL A 147 -6.44 18.47 -3.00
CA VAL A 147 -6.68 17.14 -2.42
C VAL A 147 -6.33 16.01 -3.38
N ARG A 148 -6.60 16.17 -4.67
CA ARG A 148 -6.31 15.16 -5.68
C ARG A 148 -4.83 14.76 -5.74
N SER A 149 -3.92 15.72 -5.56
CA SER A 149 -2.48 15.43 -5.49
C SER A 149 -2.09 14.81 -4.15
N ALA A 150 -2.71 15.24 -3.05
CA ALA A 150 -2.51 14.62 -1.74
C ALA A 150 -2.96 13.15 -1.73
N CYS A 151 -4.12 12.81 -2.31
CA CYS A 151 -4.57 11.42 -2.44
C CYS A 151 -3.58 10.56 -3.23
N ARG A 152 -2.95 11.09 -4.28
CA ARG A 152 -1.91 10.38 -5.04
C ARG A 152 -0.64 10.17 -4.23
N GLN A 153 -0.26 11.15 -3.43
CA GLN A 153 0.92 11.09 -2.58
C GLN A 153 0.69 10.17 -1.36
N TYR A 154 -0.52 10.19 -0.80
CA TYR A 154 -0.93 9.44 0.38
C TYR A 154 -2.18 8.61 0.08
N PRO A 155 -2.05 7.51 -0.68
CA PRO A 155 -3.20 6.71 -1.12
C PRO A 155 -3.89 5.91 -0.01
N TYR A 156 -3.29 5.86 1.18
CA TYR A 156 -3.89 5.25 2.36
C TYR A 156 -4.29 6.35 3.36
N ALA A 157 -5.50 6.23 3.87
CA ALA A 157 -6.05 7.20 4.80
C ALA A 157 -6.96 6.52 5.84
N THR A 158 -7.19 7.20 6.95
CA THR A 158 -8.25 6.84 7.89
C THR A 158 -9.46 7.74 7.62
N VAL A 159 -10.60 7.13 7.40
CA VAL A 159 -11.88 7.82 7.37
C VAL A 159 -12.46 7.81 8.78
N TYR A 160 -12.84 8.97 9.30
CA TYR A 160 -13.43 9.14 10.62
C TYR A 160 -14.83 9.74 10.49
N ASP A 161 -15.82 8.97 10.90
CA ASP A 161 -17.19 9.44 11.04
C ASP A 161 -17.33 10.15 12.39
N TYR A 162 -17.27 11.46 12.38
CA TYR A 162 -17.35 12.29 13.59
C TYR A 162 -18.73 12.24 14.27
N SER A 163 -19.77 11.77 13.58
CA SER A 163 -21.12 11.62 14.14
C SER A 163 -21.26 10.37 15.01
N THR A 164 -20.52 9.32 14.71
CA THR A 164 -20.54 8.04 15.43
C THR A 164 -19.27 7.77 16.23
N GLY A 165 -18.19 8.48 15.94
CA GLY A 165 -16.86 8.21 16.51
C GLY A 165 -16.17 6.97 15.91
N ILE A 166 -16.74 6.38 14.85
CA ILE A 166 -16.21 5.19 14.21
C ILE A 166 -15.20 5.59 13.14
N SER A 167 -14.09 4.84 13.03
CA SER A 167 -13.11 5.04 11.99
C SER A 167 -12.72 3.73 11.32
N TRP A 168 -12.41 3.79 10.03
CA TRP A 168 -11.91 2.69 9.22
C TRP A 168 -10.82 3.15 8.28
N GLN A 169 -9.97 2.24 7.84
CA GLN A 169 -8.91 2.53 6.91
C GLN A 169 -9.32 2.22 5.48
N VAL A 170 -8.81 3.01 4.56
CA VAL A 170 -9.07 2.86 3.12
C VAL A 170 -7.79 2.94 2.31
N HIS A 171 -7.79 2.26 1.16
CA HIS A 171 -6.86 2.46 0.06
C HIS A 171 -7.57 3.18 -1.07
N MET A 172 -7.13 4.38 -1.40
CA MET A 172 -7.58 5.15 -2.56
C MET A 172 -6.71 4.79 -3.76
N PHE A 173 -7.29 4.39 -4.89
CA PHE A 173 -6.56 3.84 -6.03
C PHE A 173 -6.85 4.55 -7.36
N SER A 174 -7.89 5.36 -7.43
CA SER A 174 -8.25 6.13 -8.63
C SER A 174 -8.62 7.56 -8.24
N TYR A 175 -8.27 8.53 -9.09
CA TYR A 175 -8.30 9.95 -8.75
C TYR A 175 -8.85 10.79 -9.91
N GLY A 176 -9.97 10.38 -10.47
CA GLY A 176 -10.68 11.04 -11.55
C GLY A 176 -11.48 12.26 -11.08
N LYS A 177 -12.78 12.09 -11.05
CA LYS A 177 -13.73 13.08 -10.52
C LYS A 177 -13.77 13.07 -8.98
N HIS A 178 -13.42 11.98 -8.34
CA HIS A 178 -13.35 11.74 -6.90
C HIS A 178 -12.24 10.72 -6.62
N ALA A 179 -12.02 10.36 -5.37
CA ALA A 179 -11.19 9.22 -5.03
C ALA A 179 -12.05 7.96 -4.99
N GLU A 180 -11.68 6.94 -5.78
CA GLU A 180 -12.20 5.59 -5.63
C GLU A 180 -11.36 4.88 -4.58
N ALA A 181 -12.01 4.21 -3.62
CA ALA A 181 -11.34 3.64 -2.47
C ALA A 181 -11.98 2.33 -2.02
N GLU A 182 -11.20 1.50 -1.36
CA GLU A 182 -11.68 0.27 -0.73
C GLU A 182 -11.31 0.27 0.76
N PRO A 183 -12.18 -0.26 1.64
CA PRO A 183 -11.76 -0.59 2.99
C PRO A 183 -10.54 -1.51 2.96
N LEU A 184 -9.57 -1.25 3.83
CA LEU A 184 -8.28 -1.92 3.76
C LEU A 184 -8.34 -3.40 4.18
N THR A 185 -9.23 -3.71 5.15
CA THR A 185 -9.40 -5.05 5.70
C THR A 185 -10.88 -5.39 5.91
N ALA A 186 -11.20 -6.66 6.16
CA ALA A 186 -12.55 -7.07 6.55
C ALA A 186 -13.03 -6.39 7.85
N ALA A 187 -12.12 -6.07 8.78
CA ALA A 187 -12.44 -5.32 9.98
C ALA A 187 -12.79 -3.85 9.67
N ASP A 188 -12.15 -3.25 8.67
CA ASP A 188 -12.47 -1.90 8.21
C ASP A 188 -13.83 -1.87 7.51
N THR A 189 -14.14 -2.89 6.72
CA THR A 189 -15.47 -3.06 6.13
C THR A 189 -16.57 -3.16 7.20
N ALA A 190 -16.36 -3.96 8.24
CA ALA A 190 -17.32 -4.09 9.33
C ALA A 190 -17.54 -2.75 10.06
N LYS A 191 -16.49 -1.94 10.26
CA LYS A 191 -16.62 -0.60 10.85
C LYS A 191 -17.34 0.38 9.93
N LEU A 192 -17.06 0.35 8.63
CA LEU A 192 -17.79 1.13 7.63
C LEU A 192 -19.29 0.78 7.67
N GLU A 193 -19.63 -0.51 7.63
CA GLU A 193 -21.02 -0.97 7.70
C GLU A 193 -21.68 -0.57 9.02
N GLN A 194 -20.97 -0.66 10.14
CA GLN A 194 -21.46 -0.18 11.43
C GLN A 194 -21.74 1.33 11.42
N ALA A 195 -20.85 2.13 10.85
CA ALA A 195 -20.99 3.59 10.77
C ALA A 195 -22.19 4.03 9.92
N PHE A 196 -22.53 3.25 8.88
CA PHE A 196 -23.62 3.53 7.96
C PHE A 196 -24.92 2.78 8.27
N GLY A 197 -24.87 1.76 9.11
CA GLY A 197 -26.01 0.86 9.35
C GLY A 197 -26.30 -0.07 8.19
N GLY A 198 -25.29 -0.36 7.34
CA GLY A 198 -25.37 -1.21 6.15
C GLY A 198 -24.96 -0.47 4.87
N ASN A 199 -25.19 -1.10 3.71
CA ASN A 199 -24.80 -0.56 2.40
C ASN A 199 -25.83 0.47 1.90
N THR A 200 -25.37 1.67 1.59
CA THR A 200 -26.22 2.76 1.09
C THR A 200 -25.47 3.70 0.15
N TRP A 201 -26.18 4.27 -0.83
CA TRP A 201 -25.71 5.36 -1.68
C TRP A 201 -25.84 6.73 -1.02
N THR A 202 -26.52 6.83 0.13
CA THR A 202 -26.70 8.10 0.84
C THR A 202 -25.34 8.58 1.34
N PRO A 203 -24.87 9.76 0.92
CA PRO A 203 -23.59 10.27 1.37
C PRO A 203 -23.64 10.69 2.83
N LYS A 204 -22.56 10.43 3.54
CA LYS A 204 -22.31 10.87 4.90
C LYS A 204 -21.06 11.75 4.94
N ALA A 205 -21.12 12.85 5.72
CA ALA A 205 -19.96 13.69 5.96
C ALA A 205 -18.99 13.01 6.91
N VAL A 206 -17.71 13.07 6.57
CA VAL A 206 -16.62 12.40 7.29
C VAL A 206 -15.36 13.27 7.26
N TRP A 207 -14.44 12.99 8.16
CA TRP A 207 -13.08 13.52 8.10
C TRP A 207 -12.12 12.45 7.56
N VAL A 208 -11.25 12.84 6.65
CA VAL A 208 -10.23 11.95 6.09
C VAL A 208 -8.87 12.39 6.59
N ILE A 209 -8.22 11.49 7.33
CA ILE A 209 -6.92 11.69 7.97
C ILE A 209 -5.87 11.06 7.08
N PHE A 210 -4.97 11.89 6.54
CA PHE A 210 -3.88 11.46 5.68
C PHE A 210 -2.63 11.10 6.48
N ALA A 211 -1.71 10.38 5.87
CA ALA A 211 -0.48 9.93 6.53
C ALA A 211 0.45 11.07 6.96
N ASP A 212 0.31 12.27 6.39
CA ASP A 212 1.01 13.49 6.80
C ASP A 212 0.38 14.19 8.02
N GLY A 213 -0.69 13.61 8.58
CA GLY A 213 -1.44 14.16 9.70
C GLY A 213 -2.48 15.21 9.32
N THR A 214 -2.61 15.58 8.05
CA THR A 214 -3.65 16.53 7.60
C THR A 214 -5.01 15.86 7.67
N VAL A 215 -5.99 16.58 8.23
CA VAL A 215 -7.37 16.12 8.34
C VAL A 215 -8.25 16.95 7.40
N ARG A 216 -8.92 16.30 6.46
CA ARG A 216 -9.70 16.99 5.42
C ARG A 216 -11.18 16.64 5.50
N MET A 217 -12.02 17.65 5.31
CA MET A 217 -13.45 17.46 5.16
C MET A 217 -13.77 16.70 3.89
N ALA A 218 -14.63 15.67 3.97
CA ALA A 218 -15.04 14.84 2.85
C ALA A 218 -16.43 14.26 3.05
N THR A 219 -16.92 13.53 2.05
CA THR A 219 -18.08 12.65 2.15
C THR A 219 -17.78 11.31 1.51
N THR A 220 -18.44 10.28 2.00
CA THR A 220 -18.42 8.95 1.37
C THR A 220 -19.79 8.29 1.53
N HIS A 221 -20.00 7.19 0.82
CA HIS A 221 -21.12 6.26 0.98
C HIS A 221 -20.56 4.85 1.29
N SER A 222 -21.42 3.91 1.65
CA SER A 222 -21.01 2.54 1.99
C SER A 222 -21.41 1.48 0.95
N MET A 223 -21.99 1.89 -0.20
CA MET A 223 -22.40 0.95 -1.23
C MET A 223 -21.19 0.44 -2.03
N PRO A 224 -20.88 -0.87 -1.99
CA PRO A 224 -19.86 -1.45 -2.86
C PRO A 224 -20.33 -1.48 -4.32
N HIS A 225 -19.46 -1.08 -5.26
CA HIS A 225 -19.79 -1.09 -6.70
C HIS A 225 -18.53 -1.23 -7.56
N GLU A 226 -18.74 -1.65 -8.81
CA GLU A 226 -17.73 -1.76 -9.87
C GLU A 226 -16.49 -2.58 -9.49
N VAL A 227 -15.28 -2.04 -9.67
CA VAL A 227 -14.02 -2.77 -9.59
C VAL A 227 -13.58 -3.00 -8.15
N GLN A 228 -13.09 -4.22 -7.88
CA GLN A 228 -12.48 -4.62 -6.63
C GLN A 228 -10.99 -4.94 -6.84
N HIS A 229 -10.13 -4.44 -5.96
CA HIS A 229 -8.69 -4.71 -5.94
C HIS A 229 -8.27 -5.53 -4.71
N ILE A 230 -8.93 -5.31 -3.57
CA ILE A 230 -8.68 -6.02 -2.32
C ILE A 230 -9.74 -7.11 -2.18
N THR A 231 -9.35 -8.39 -2.35
CA THR A 231 -10.30 -9.50 -2.44
C THR A 231 -10.64 -10.17 -1.11
N ASP A 232 -9.93 -9.81 -0.03
CA ASP A 232 -10.05 -10.38 1.31
C ASP A 232 -10.57 -9.38 2.36
N ASN A 233 -11.10 -8.25 1.90
CA ASN A 233 -11.66 -7.19 2.76
C ASN A 233 -13.17 -7.31 2.99
N ASN A 234 -13.85 -8.33 2.45
CA ASN A 234 -15.32 -8.51 2.51
C ASN A 234 -16.13 -7.34 1.93
N PHE A 235 -15.53 -6.54 1.02
CA PHE A 235 -16.19 -5.44 0.34
C PHE A 235 -16.15 -5.68 -1.17
N PRO A 236 -17.24 -6.19 -1.79
CA PRO A 236 -17.24 -6.63 -3.19
C PRO A 236 -17.35 -5.46 -4.16
N GLY A 237 -16.29 -4.72 -4.37
CA GLY A 237 -16.21 -3.51 -5.18
C GLY A 237 -15.44 -2.40 -4.47
N HIS A 238 -15.72 -1.14 -4.84
CA HIS A 238 -15.16 0.04 -4.19
C HIS A 238 -16.26 1.01 -3.73
N LEU A 239 -15.88 2.01 -2.97
CA LEU A 239 -16.67 3.18 -2.60
C LEU A 239 -16.01 4.46 -3.14
N CYS A 240 -16.75 5.56 -3.12
CA CYS A 240 -16.24 6.86 -3.54
C CYS A 240 -16.07 7.80 -2.36
N ILE A 241 -14.94 8.50 -2.30
CA ILE A 241 -14.70 9.59 -1.35
C ILE A 241 -14.69 10.90 -2.13
N HIS A 242 -15.58 11.80 -1.77
CA HIS A 242 -15.73 13.10 -2.38
C HIS A 242 -15.23 14.20 -1.45
N PHE A 243 -14.39 15.04 -1.99
CA PHE A 243 -13.89 16.24 -1.32
C PHE A 243 -14.54 17.50 -1.89
N PRO A 244 -14.47 18.65 -1.22
CA PRO A 244 -15.08 19.88 -1.68
C PRO A 244 -14.76 20.24 -3.12
N ARG A 245 -15.72 20.82 -3.84
CA ARG A 245 -15.60 21.33 -5.20
C ARG A 245 -16.21 22.73 -5.32
N THR A 246 -15.80 23.46 -6.35
CA THR A 246 -16.50 24.68 -6.72
C THR A 246 -17.86 24.35 -7.34
N GLN A 247 -18.82 25.28 -7.24
CA GLN A 247 -20.16 25.10 -7.83
C GLN A 247 -20.10 24.78 -9.34
N ALA A 248 -19.18 25.42 -10.06
CA ALA A 248 -19.00 25.16 -11.50
C ALA A 248 -18.57 23.71 -11.77
N GLN A 249 -17.66 23.16 -10.95
CA GLN A 249 -17.21 21.77 -11.06
C GLN A 249 -18.35 20.78 -10.72
N VAL A 250 -19.13 21.06 -9.70
CA VAL A 250 -20.30 20.25 -9.31
C VAL A 250 -21.32 20.22 -10.43
N THR A 251 -21.67 21.39 -10.99
CA THR A 251 -22.62 21.49 -12.10
C THR A 251 -22.16 20.73 -13.34
N ALA A 252 -20.86 20.81 -13.67
CA ALA A 252 -20.29 20.08 -14.80
C ALA A 252 -20.30 18.54 -14.63
N ILE A 253 -20.29 18.03 -13.38
CA ILE A 253 -20.32 16.59 -13.09
C ILE A 253 -21.77 16.07 -13.05
N GLY A 254 -22.70 16.86 -12.48
CA GLY A 254 -24.12 16.54 -12.43
C GLY A 254 -24.66 16.18 -11.04
N PRO A 255 -25.90 15.63 -10.96
CA PRO A 255 -26.67 15.49 -9.72
C PRO A 255 -25.96 14.70 -8.61
N TYR A 256 -25.21 13.67 -8.98
CA TYR A 256 -24.46 12.86 -8.04
C TYR A 256 -23.42 13.69 -7.26
N ALA A 257 -22.62 14.51 -7.97
CA ALA A 257 -21.66 15.39 -7.32
C ALA A 257 -22.36 16.48 -6.48
N MET A 258 -23.55 16.90 -6.87
CA MET A 258 -24.33 17.88 -6.13
C MET A 258 -24.75 17.33 -4.75
N SER A 259 -25.25 16.11 -4.67
CA SER A 259 -25.63 15.47 -3.41
C SER A 259 -24.44 15.37 -2.45
N HIS A 260 -23.26 14.95 -2.95
CA HIS A 260 -22.05 14.91 -2.14
C HIS A 260 -21.60 16.30 -1.71
N GLN A 261 -21.65 17.31 -2.59
CA GLN A 261 -21.25 18.67 -2.26
C GLN A 261 -22.14 19.29 -1.16
N GLN A 262 -23.46 19.11 -1.25
CA GLN A 262 -24.39 19.56 -0.22
C GLN A 262 -24.09 18.90 1.14
N THR A 263 -23.76 17.60 1.12
CA THR A 263 -23.38 16.88 2.34
C THR A 263 -22.04 17.36 2.90
N VAL A 264 -21.05 17.65 2.05
CA VAL A 264 -19.77 18.26 2.48
C VAL A 264 -19.98 19.62 3.13
N GLU A 265 -20.79 20.48 2.51
CA GLU A 265 -21.06 21.83 3.04
C GLU A 265 -21.79 21.78 4.37
N LYS A 266 -22.79 20.90 4.52
CA LYS A 266 -23.47 20.65 5.79
C LYS A 266 -22.48 20.14 6.84
N GLY A 267 -21.66 19.13 6.52
CA GLY A 267 -20.67 18.57 7.44
C GLY A 267 -19.60 19.59 7.83
N TRP A 268 -19.25 20.51 6.92
CA TRP A 268 -18.36 21.60 7.26
C TRP A 268 -18.97 22.57 8.27
N ALA A 269 -20.23 22.94 8.06
CA ALA A 269 -20.95 23.79 9.03
C ALA A 269 -21.05 23.14 10.42
N GLU A 270 -21.34 21.82 10.47
CA GLU A 270 -21.33 21.04 11.71
C GLU A 270 -19.94 21.03 12.36
N THR A 271 -18.87 20.81 11.57
CA THR A 271 -17.48 20.84 12.06
C THR A 271 -17.13 22.21 12.65
N GLN A 272 -17.52 23.30 12.00
CA GLN A 272 -17.28 24.67 12.52
C GLN A 272 -18.08 24.93 13.81
N ALA A 273 -19.29 24.43 13.93
CA ALA A 273 -20.09 24.55 15.15
C ALA A 273 -19.46 23.80 16.35
N MET A 274 -18.73 22.70 16.11
CA MET A 274 -18.00 21.99 17.18
C MET A 274 -16.82 22.79 17.74
N ILE A 275 -16.27 23.73 16.97
CA ILE A 275 -15.16 24.60 17.41
C ILE A 275 -15.68 25.78 18.22
N ALA A 276 -16.91 26.22 17.94
CA ALA A 276 -17.51 27.40 18.54
C ALA A 276 -18.13 27.14 19.94
N ASN A 277 -18.28 25.86 20.33
CA ASN A 277 -18.80 25.40 21.61
C ASN A 277 -17.69 24.93 22.56
#